data_40f4f2447f5f6dd42f03506e72326904
#
_entry.id   40f4f2447f5f6dd42f03506e72326904
#
_cell.length_a   1.000
_cell.length_b   1.000
_cell.length_c   1.000
_cell.angle_alpha   90.00
_cell.angle_beta   90.00
_cell.angle_gamma   90.00
#
_symmetry.space_group_name_H-M   'P 1'
#
loop_
_entity.id
_entity.type
_entity.pdbx_description
1 polymer ?
#
loop_
_entity_poly.entity_id
_entity_poly.type
_entity_poly.pdbx_seq_one_letter_code
_entity_poly.pdbx_strand_id
1 'polypeptide(L)'
;MVSAFLNTVKIPELRRRILFTLAVVVIVRLGAAITTPGVNQGVLQEWFRSSLSQRTGGGLAALFNLFSGGALENCAVFSLGIMPYISASIMMQLLTAVIPQLGRLAREDGGRQKIMQLTRYTTVALCIFQGYLLALSFQHPESYHTMLPGITDTIQKLGIPLVDDLGWRFRIVTVISLTTGTLMLMWLGDQITERGIGNGISLIITIGIVARLPAALAQAWKTFVPSGQTGSSQVNPMVLVLLVFLLIVVIAAVIAITQGVRKITVQYAKRVVGRKMYGGQTQYMPLKVNYAGVMPIIFAWALLLFPATIVQYGFRNSPTAQRIAAALSTGWVHYVVLAAMIFFFSYFWVATQFQPTQIADDLKKYGGYIPGVRPGKPTADFLDFTMTRLTFAGAVFLTLIAVLPSLLSQWLNVPIITAQFFGGTSLLIIVGVMLDTMRQVETHLIQRHYDGFLRKGRIRGRAFDRATYVRGEAAASGTLMWLYVGIAVLVIAGVAFFLYGR
;
A
#
# COMPACT_ATOMS: atom_id res chain seq x y z
N MET A 1 -13.87 -19.78 0.63
CA MET A 1 -13.39 -18.63 -0.17
C MET A 1 -13.41 -18.91 -1.68
N VAL A 2 -12.80 -20.00 -2.19
CA VAL A 2 -12.77 -20.29 -3.65
C VAL A 2 -14.18 -20.47 -4.24
N SER A 3 -15.09 -21.15 -3.53
CA SER A 3 -16.49 -21.32 -3.94
C SER A 3 -17.29 -20.00 -3.97
N ALA A 4 -16.98 -19.08 -3.06
CA ALA A 4 -17.59 -17.74 -3.06
C ALA A 4 -17.11 -16.93 -4.29
N PHE A 5 -15.84 -17.05 -4.66
CA PHE A 5 -15.29 -16.38 -5.83
C PHE A 5 -15.89 -16.91 -7.15
N LEU A 6 -16.05 -18.22 -7.28
CA LEU A 6 -16.72 -18.84 -8.44
C LEU A 6 -18.19 -18.41 -8.57
N ASN A 7 -18.88 -18.21 -7.44
CA ASN A 7 -20.26 -17.72 -7.43
C ASN A 7 -20.35 -16.22 -7.76
N THR A 8 -19.28 -15.44 -7.54
CA THR A 8 -19.19 -14.02 -7.86
C THR A 8 -19.37 -13.75 -9.37
N VAL A 9 -18.82 -14.64 -10.22
CA VAL A 9 -18.93 -14.53 -11.68
C VAL A 9 -20.37 -14.79 -12.18
N LYS A 10 -21.18 -15.52 -11.41
CA LYS A 10 -22.58 -15.82 -11.76
C LYS A 10 -23.54 -14.63 -11.53
N ILE A 11 -23.13 -13.63 -10.75
CA ILE A 11 -23.95 -12.46 -10.44
C ILE A 11 -23.68 -11.36 -11.47
N PRO A 12 -24.67 -10.97 -12.30
CA PRO A 12 -24.44 -10.09 -13.45
C PRO A 12 -23.92 -8.68 -13.07
N GLU A 13 -24.37 -8.11 -11.95
CA GLU A 13 -23.88 -6.80 -11.50
C GLU A 13 -22.44 -6.84 -11.02
N LEU A 14 -22.09 -7.85 -10.24
CA LEU A 14 -20.74 -8.00 -9.70
C LEU A 14 -19.77 -8.34 -10.83
N ARG A 15 -20.19 -9.19 -11.78
CA ARG A 15 -19.44 -9.44 -13.01
C ARG A 15 -19.17 -8.17 -13.79
N ARG A 16 -20.17 -7.29 -13.94
CA ARG A 16 -20.03 -6.01 -14.64
C ARG A 16 -19.01 -5.09 -13.96
N ARG A 17 -19.04 -5.01 -12.63
CA ARG A 17 -18.08 -4.23 -11.83
C ARG A 17 -16.65 -4.79 -11.94
N ILE A 18 -16.50 -6.12 -11.87
CA ILE A 18 -15.20 -6.79 -12.04
C ILE A 18 -14.64 -6.55 -13.44
N LEU A 19 -15.47 -6.77 -14.50
CA LEU A 19 -15.05 -6.54 -15.87
C LEU A 19 -14.66 -5.08 -16.13
N PHE A 20 -15.41 -4.13 -15.55
CA PHE A 20 -15.05 -2.71 -15.61
C PHE A 20 -13.70 -2.44 -14.96
N THR A 21 -13.47 -2.96 -13.74
CA THR A 21 -12.19 -2.82 -13.05
C THR A 21 -11.05 -3.41 -13.87
N LEU A 22 -11.22 -4.61 -14.43
CA LEU A 22 -10.21 -5.26 -15.29
C LEU A 22 -9.96 -4.45 -16.57
N ALA A 23 -10.99 -3.89 -17.21
CA ALA A 23 -10.83 -3.04 -18.40
C ALA A 23 -9.98 -1.79 -18.07
N VAL A 24 -10.26 -1.13 -16.94
CA VAL A 24 -9.47 0.03 -16.51
C VAL A 24 -8.04 -0.36 -16.20
N VAL A 25 -7.81 -1.53 -15.59
CA VAL A 25 -6.47 -2.08 -15.36
C VAL A 25 -5.69 -2.23 -16.65
N VAL A 26 -6.31 -2.77 -17.69
CA VAL A 26 -5.69 -2.90 -19.03
C VAL A 26 -5.33 -1.53 -19.60
N ILE A 27 -6.21 -0.52 -19.48
CA ILE A 27 -5.94 0.86 -19.92
C ILE A 27 -4.73 1.44 -19.18
N VAL A 28 -4.65 1.26 -17.85
CA VAL A 28 -3.51 1.71 -17.04
C VAL A 28 -2.21 1.04 -17.51
N ARG A 29 -2.27 -0.24 -17.87
CA ARG A 29 -1.10 -0.97 -18.38
C ARG A 29 -0.66 -0.50 -19.75
N LEU A 30 -1.60 -0.24 -20.67
CA LEU A 30 -1.31 0.32 -21.99
C LEU A 30 -0.67 1.72 -21.86
N GLY A 31 -1.20 2.57 -20.99
CA GLY A 31 -0.63 3.89 -20.75
C GLY A 31 0.78 3.89 -20.13
N ALA A 32 1.13 2.84 -19.34
CA ALA A 32 2.47 2.65 -18.82
C ALA A 32 3.49 2.18 -19.90
N ALA A 33 3.02 1.80 -21.08
CA ALA A 33 3.85 1.44 -22.23
C ALA A 33 4.02 2.58 -23.24
N ILE A 34 3.15 3.61 -23.20
CA ILE A 34 3.20 4.76 -24.11
C ILE A 34 4.32 5.71 -23.67
N THR A 35 5.37 5.83 -24.46
CA THR A 35 6.55 6.63 -24.15
C THR A 35 6.30 8.12 -24.31
N THR A 36 6.95 8.94 -23.48
CA THR A 36 6.94 10.41 -23.61
C THR A 36 7.77 10.82 -24.82
N PRO A 37 7.27 11.72 -25.69
CA PRO A 37 8.02 12.14 -26.86
C PRO A 37 9.37 12.78 -26.53
N GLY A 38 10.41 12.47 -27.30
CA GLY A 38 11.74 13.06 -27.21
C GLY A 38 12.69 12.40 -26.19
N VAL A 39 12.29 11.27 -25.56
CA VAL A 39 13.17 10.50 -24.66
C VAL A 39 13.55 9.18 -25.29
N ASN A 40 14.82 8.82 -25.22
CA ASN A 40 15.31 7.53 -25.72
C ASN A 40 15.10 6.43 -24.69
N GLN A 41 14.07 5.60 -24.92
CA GLN A 41 13.68 4.51 -24.03
C GLN A 41 14.80 3.48 -23.83
N GLY A 42 15.60 3.19 -24.88
CA GLY A 42 16.63 2.16 -24.84
C GLY A 42 17.72 2.45 -23.79
N VAL A 43 18.12 3.72 -23.67
CA VAL A 43 19.14 4.15 -22.69
C VAL A 43 18.66 3.95 -21.28
N LEU A 44 17.39 4.31 -21.01
CA LEU A 44 16.83 4.20 -19.67
C LEU A 44 16.58 2.75 -19.26
N GLN A 45 16.08 1.93 -20.17
CA GLN A 45 15.90 0.48 -19.92
C GLN A 45 17.23 -0.22 -19.63
N GLU A 46 18.29 0.08 -20.38
CA GLU A 46 19.61 -0.51 -20.14
C GLU A 46 20.20 -0.02 -18.83
N TRP A 47 20.01 1.26 -18.50
CA TRP A 47 20.42 1.79 -17.20
C TRP A 47 19.66 1.11 -16.05
N PHE A 48 18.33 0.93 -16.14
CA PHE A 48 17.59 0.19 -15.14
C PHE A 48 18.05 -1.27 -15.02
N ARG A 49 18.34 -1.96 -16.14
CA ARG A 49 18.87 -3.31 -16.12
C ARG A 49 20.22 -3.40 -15.43
N SER A 50 21.14 -2.50 -15.73
CA SER A 50 22.47 -2.45 -15.12
C SER A 50 22.41 -2.07 -13.65
N SER A 51 21.59 -1.09 -13.28
CA SER A 51 21.39 -0.64 -11.89
C SER A 51 20.67 -1.68 -11.03
N LEU A 52 19.79 -2.48 -11.62
CA LEU A 52 19.07 -3.57 -10.94
C LEU A 52 20.03 -4.72 -10.56
N SER A 53 21.09 -4.94 -11.34
CA SER A 53 22.11 -5.95 -11.04
C SER A 53 23.15 -5.47 -10.02
N GLN A 54 23.27 -4.16 -9.80
CA GLN A 54 24.18 -3.60 -8.82
C GLN A 54 23.54 -3.53 -7.43
N ARG A 55 24.34 -3.76 -6.38
CA ARG A 55 23.91 -3.70 -4.96
C ARG A 55 23.39 -2.32 -4.53
N THR A 56 23.76 -1.27 -5.24
CA THR A 56 23.45 0.13 -4.92
C THR A 56 22.00 0.52 -5.27
N GLY A 57 21.25 -0.38 -5.93
CA GLY A 57 19.80 -0.27 -6.16
C GLY A 57 19.33 1.09 -6.62
N GLY A 58 19.63 1.51 -7.84
CA GLY A 58 18.97 2.60 -8.59
C GLY A 58 18.51 3.89 -7.88
N GLY A 59 18.81 4.06 -6.60
CA GLY A 59 18.45 5.26 -5.83
C GLY A 59 16.95 5.57 -5.79
N LEU A 60 16.61 6.85 -5.77
CA LEU A 60 15.22 7.35 -5.75
C LEU A 60 14.44 6.93 -7.00
N ALA A 61 15.08 6.86 -8.17
CA ALA A 61 14.42 6.46 -9.42
C ALA A 61 13.91 5.02 -9.37
N ALA A 62 14.59 4.10 -8.69
CA ALA A 62 14.12 2.71 -8.53
C ALA A 62 12.84 2.65 -7.68
N LEU A 63 12.72 3.49 -6.65
CA LEU A 63 11.52 3.60 -5.83
C LEU A 63 10.36 4.19 -6.62
N PHE A 64 10.58 5.30 -7.35
CA PHE A 64 9.57 5.84 -8.26
C PHE A 64 9.11 4.82 -9.29
N ASN A 65 10.06 4.06 -9.85
CA ASN A 65 9.76 3.03 -10.83
C ASN A 65 8.94 1.85 -10.23
N LEU A 66 9.16 1.52 -8.97
CA LEU A 66 8.36 0.52 -8.26
C LEU A 66 6.89 0.96 -8.12
N PHE A 67 6.65 2.20 -7.67
CA PHE A 67 5.31 2.72 -7.48
C PHE A 67 4.59 3.08 -8.79
N SER A 68 5.32 3.48 -9.83
CA SER A 68 4.76 3.70 -11.17
C SER A 68 4.55 2.40 -11.96
N GLY A 69 4.97 1.25 -11.40
CA GLY A 69 4.79 -0.06 -12.03
C GLY A 69 5.61 -0.28 -13.29
N GLY A 70 6.80 0.32 -13.37
CA GLY A 70 7.69 0.22 -14.53
C GLY A 70 7.50 1.32 -15.56
N ALA A 71 6.59 2.27 -15.32
CA ALA A 71 6.35 3.35 -16.26
C ALA A 71 7.57 4.29 -16.42
N LEU A 72 8.35 4.50 -15.34
CA LEU A 72 9.55 5.32 -15.40
C LEU A 72 10.66 4.67 -16.25
N GLU A 73 10.82 3.35 -16.17
CA GLU A 73 11.77 2.59 -16.98
C GLU A 73 11.50 2.73 -18.48
N ASN A 74 10.21 2.84 -18.84
CA ASN A 74 9.77 3.08 -20.21
C ASN A 74 9.68 4.56 -20.59
N CYS A 75 10.04 5.49 -19.70
CA CYS A 75 9.73 6.92 -19.87
C CYS A 75 8.28 7.17 -20.29
N ALA A 76 7.35 6.40 -19.74
CA ALA A 76 5.96 6.46 -20.15
C ALA A 76 5.28 7.75 -19.65
N VAL A 77 4.16 8.08 -20.25
CA VAL A 77 3.29 9.20 -19.83
C VAL A 77 2.89 9.04 -18.35
N PHE A 78 2.83 7.82 -17.84
CA PHE A 78 2.53 7.49 -16.44
C PHE A 78 3.77 7.41 -15.53
N SER A 79 4.92 7.95 -15.92
CA SER A 79 6.19 7.84 -15.16
C SER A 79 6.13 8.44 -13.76
N LEU A 80 5.39 9.54 -13.55
CA LEU A 80 5.15 10.09 -12.21
C LEU A 80 4.20 9.20 -11.38
N GLY A 81 3.45 8.31 -12.04
CA GLY A 81 2.47 7.46 -11.38
C GLY A 81 1.39 8.26 -10.64
N ILE A 82 0.92 7.71 -9.52
CA ILE A 82 -0.11 8.32 -8.66
C ILE A 82 0.51 9.05 -7.45
N MET A 83 1.86 9.06 -7.34
CA MET A 83 2.57 9.65 -6.19
C MET A 83 2.25 11.13 -5.95
N PRO A 84 2.17 12.03 -6.96
CA PRO A 84 1.81 13.43 -6.74
C PRO A 84 0.43 13.59 -6.10
N TYR A 85 -0.54 12.76 -6.49
CA TYR A 85 -1.88 12.78 -5.90
C TYR A 85 -1.87 12.30 -4.45
N ILE A 86 -1.11 11.25 -4.13
CA ILE A 86 -0.96 10.76 -2.76
C ILE A 86 -0.36 11.86 -1.89
N SER A 87 0.73 12.49 -2.35
CA SER A 87 1.39 13.59 -1.62
C SER A 87 0.44 14.78 -1.41
N ALA A 88 -0.34 15.17 -2.43
CA ALA A 88 -1.35 16.21 -2.32
C ALA A 88 -2.46 15.84 -1.31
N SER A 89 -2.94 14.62 -1.36
CA SER A 89 -3.98 14.12 -0.44
C SER A 89 -3.51 14.14 1.02
N ILE A 90 -2.27 13.70 1.26
CA ILE A 90 -1.65 13.76 2.60
C ILE A 90 -1.53 15.19 3.08
N MET A 91 -1.00 16.08 2.23
CA MET A 91 -0.82 17.49 2.56
C MET A 91 -2.16 18.15 2.91
N MET A 92 -3.22 17.88 2.14
CA MET A 92 -4.55 18.40 2.43
C MET A 92 -5.15 17.81 3.72
N GLN A 93 -4.94 16.54 4.03
CA GLN A 93 -5.37 15.93 5.28
C GLN A 93 -4.65 16.53 6.50
N LEU A 94 -3.33 16.74 6.41
CA LEU A 94 -2.56 17.42 7.45
C LEU A 94 -3.05 18.88 7.63
N LEU A 95 -3.25 19.60 6.53
CA LEU A 95 -3.74 20.98 6.57
C LEU A 95 -5.15 21.07 7.19
N THR A 96 -6.04 20.12 6.90
CA THR A 96 -7.38 20.08 7.52
C THR A 96 -7.34 19.79 9.01
N ALA A 97 -6.32 19.06 9.49
CA ALA A 97 -6.13 18.81 10.92
C ALA A 97 -5.52 20.01 11.65
N VAL A 98 -4.59 20.76 10.97
CA VAL A 98 -3.85 21.87 11.58
C VAL A 98 -4.60 23.19 11.44
N ILE A 99 -5.25 23.45 10.30
CA ILE A 99 -5.92 24.73 10.01
C ILE A 99 -7.40 24.61 10.39
N PRO A 100 -7.87 25.35 11.44
CA PRO A 100 -9.27 25.24 11.92
C PRO A 100 -10.31 25.60 10.86
N GLN A 101 -9.99 26.52 9.94
CA GLN A 101 -10.88 26.92 8.85
C GLN A 101 -11.15 25.76 7.88
N LEU A 102 -10.12 25.02 7.49
CA LEU A 102 -10.25 23.84 6.64
C LEU A 102 -10.93 22.69 7.39
N GLY A 103 -10.66 22.55 8.69
CA GLY A 103 -11.32 21.57 9.54
C GLY A 103 -12.83 21.83 9.70
N ARG A 104 -13.27 23.09 9.75
CA ARG A 104 -14.70 23.48 9.73
C ARG A 104 -15.31 23.18 8.35
N LEU A 105 -14.63 23.59 7.26
CA LEU A 105 -15.06 23.31 5.90
C LEU A 105 -15.26 21.81 5.66
N ALA A 106 -14.40 20.94 6.23
CA ALA A 106 -14.52 19.49 6.11
C ALA A 106 -15.79 18.90 6.71
N ARG A 107 -16.35 19.59 7.72
CA ARG A 107 -17.56 19.16 8.46
C ARG A 107 -18.84 19.74 7.89
N GLU A 108 -18.77 20.77 7.05
CA GLU A 108 -19.92 21.37 6.37
C GLU A 108 -20.48 20.42 5.30
N ASP A 109 -21.79 20.55 5.05
CA ASP A 109 -22.45 19.84 3.96
C ASP A 109 -21.84 20.25 2.62
N GLY A 110 -21.33 19.26 1.86
CA GLY A 110 -20.57 19.49 0.62
C GLY A 110 -19.10 19.88 0.81
N GLY A 111 -18.62 20.07 2.04
CA GLY A 111 -17.23 20.44 2.33
C GLY A 111 -16.19 19.40 1.88
N ARG A 112 -16.54 18.11 1.95
CA ARG A 112 -15.70 17.03 1.42
C ARG A 112 -15.42 17.18 -0.07
N GLN A 113 -16.40 17.63 -0.86
CA GLN A 113 -16.21 17.87 -2.30
C GLN A 113 -15.25 19.03 -2.55
N LYS A 114 -15.34 20.11 -1.77
CA LYS A 114 -14.41 21.26 -1.85
C LYS A 114 -12.98 20.86 -1.50
N ILE A 115 -12.79 20.05 -0.44
CA ILE A 115 -11.46 19.54 -0.08
C ILE A 115 -10.91 18.63 -1.19
N MET A 116 -11.74 17.79 -1.78
CA MET A 116 -11.34 16.94 -2.90
C MET A 116 -10.92 17.78 -4.13
N GLN A 117 -11.63 18.88 -4.44
CA GLN A 117 -11.23 19.83 -5.48
C GLN A 117 -9.89 20.49 -5.17
N LEU A 118 -9.68 20.96 -3.91
CA LEU A 118 -8.39 21.53 -3.50
C LEU A 118 -7.26 20.51 -3.63
N THR A 119 -7.50 19.26 -3.26
CA THR A 119 -6.53 18.16 -3.45
C THR A 119 -6.18 17.99 -4.94
N ARG A 120 -7.16 18.04 -5.84
CA ARG A 120 -6.92 17.96 -7.30
C ARG A 120 -6.07 19.12 -7.80
N TYR A 121 -6.34 20.37 -7.39
CA TYR A 121 -5.52 21.53 -7.77
C TYR A 121 -4.10 21.42 -7.23
N THR A 122 -3.93 21.00 -5.98
CA THR A 122 -2.61 20.76 -5.39
C THR A 122 -1.87 19.64 -6.14
N THR A 123 -2.58 18.61 -6.58
CA THR A 123 -2.00 17.53 -7.40
C THR A 123 -1.45 18.08 -8.72
N VAL A 124 -2.21 18.94 -9.41
CA VAL A 124 -1.75 19.57 -10.67
C VAL A 124 -0.47 20.37 -10.43
N ALA A 125 -0.45 21.20 -9.38
CA ALA A 125 0.74 22.00 -9.04
C ALA A 125 1.96 21.11 -8.76
N LEU A 126 1.78 20.02 -8.00
CA LEU A 126 2.85 19.07 -7.72
C LEU A 126 3.31 18.32 -8.98
N CYS A 127 2.38 17.94 -9.87
CA CYS A 127 2.73 17.29 -11.15
C CYS A 127 3.57 18.18 -12.04
N ILE A 128 3.22 19.46 -12.15
CA ILE A 128 3.99 20.44 -12.93
C ILE A 128 5.39 20.59 -12.34
N PHE A 129 5.49 20.74 -11.01
CA PHE A 129 6.76 20.89 -10.32
C PHE A 129 7.64 19.64 -10.47
N GLN A 130 7.13 18.45 -10.15
CA GLN A 130 7.88 17.20 -10.25
C GLN A 130 8.18 16.81 -11.69
N GLY A 131 7.25 17.06 -12.62
CA GLY A 131 7.45 16.84 -14.06
C GLY A 131 8.55 17.72 -14.63
N TYR A 132 8.62 19.00 -14.20
CA TYR A 132 9.69 19.90 -14.59
C TYR A 132 11.07 19.43 -14.07
N LEU A 133 11.13 19.00 -12.80
CA LEU A 133 12.36 18.47 -12.22
C LEU A 133 12.82 17.20 -12.94
N LEU A 134 11.89 16.31 -13.29
CA LEU A 134 12.21 15.09 -14.04
C LEU A 134 12.69 15.40 -15.45
N ALA A 135 12.07 16.37 -16.14
CA ALA A 135 12.51 16.82 -17.46
C ALA A 135 13.93 17.41 -17.42
N LEU A 136 14.28 18.18 -16.38
CA LEU A 136 15.64 18.69 -16.16
C LEU A 136 16.65 17.54 -15.92
N SER A 137 16.26 16.51 -15.16
CA SER A 137 17.12 15.35 -14.91
C SER A 137 17.42 14.56 -16.17
N PHE A 138 16.49 14.49 -17.10
CA PHE A 138 16.68 13.82 -18.39
C PHE A 138 17.58 14.63 -19.33
N GLN A 139 17.46 15.97 -19.31
CA GLN A 139 18.29 16.83 -20.15
C GLN A 139 19.76 16.94 -19.66
N HIS A 140 19.95 16.97 -18.35
CA HIS A 140 21.26 17.17 -17.73
C HIS A 140 21.59 16.05 -16.73
N PRO A 141 21.72 14.79 -17.19
CA PRO A 141 21.95 13.66 -16.31
C PRO A 141 23.27 13.77 -15.52
N GLU A 142 24.28 14.42 -16.10
CA GLU A 142 25.58 14.71 -15.46
C GLU A 142 25.43 15.58 -14.22
N SER A 143 24.43 16.43 -14.21
CA SER A 143 24.18 17.36 -13.13
C SER A 143 23.33 16.80 -12.00
N TYR A 144 22.59 15.71 -12.25
CA TYR A 144 21.61 15.13 -11.35
C TYR A 144 21.93 13.65 -11.04
N HIS A 145 23.22 13.38 -10.74
CA HIS A 145 23.76 12.02 -10.45
C HIS A 145 23.00 11.27 -9.36
N THR A 146 22.38 11.98 -8.42
CA THR A 146 21.72 11.35 -7.28
C THR A 146 20.38 10.71 -7.66
N MET A 147 19.70 11.21 -8.70
CA MET A 147 18.44 10.63 -9.17
C MET A 147 18.68 9.44 -10.10
N LEU A 148 19.66 9.57 -10.98
CA LEU A 148 20.03 8.55 -11.96
C LEU A 148 21.53 8.22 -11.82
N PRO A 149 21.95 7.56 -10.72
CA PRO A 149 23.37 7.29 -10.47
C PRO A 149 23.96 6.38 -11.54
N GLY A 150 25.06 6.81 -12.17
CA GLY A 150 25.76 6.03 -13.20
C GLY A 150 25.10 5.98 -14.57
N ILE A 151 24.10 6.82 -14.85
CA ILE A 151 23.47 6.89 -16.18
C ILE A 151 24.43 7.41 -17.24
N THR A 152 25.38 8.28 -16.87
CA THR A 152 26.41 8.80 -17.75
C THR A 152 27.28 7.69 -18.35
N ASP A 153 27.61 6.66 -17.55
CA ASP A 153 28.37 5.51 -18.00
C ASP A 153 27.57 4.69 -19.05
N THR A 154 26.26 4.61 -18.86
CA THR A 154 25.36 3.91 -19.80
C THR A 154 25.23 4.71 -21.11
N ILE A 155 25.10 6.02 -21.04
CA ILE A 155 25.08 6.92 -22.21
C ILE A 155 26.38 6.81 -22.99
N GLN A 156 27.53 6.81 -22.31
CA GLN A 156 28.85 6.64 -22.97
C GLN A 156 29.01 5.27 -23.61
N LYS A 157 28.52 4.20 -22.97
CA LYS A 157 28.59 2.84 -23.54
C LYS A 157 27.72 2.66 -24.78
N LEU A 158 26.54 3.27 -24.80
CA LEU A 158 25.59 3.16 -25.92
C LEU A 158 25.86 4.18 -27.02
N GLY A 159 26.58 5.27 -26.73
CA GLY A 159 26.82 6.36 -27.67
C GLY A 159 25.56 7.15 -28.10
N ILE A 160 24.46 6.97 -27.38
CA ILE A 160 23.16 7.55 -27.70
C ILE A 160 22.76 8.51 -26.56
N PRO A 161 22.40 9.78 -26.83
CA PRO A 161 21.93 10.69 -25.80
C PRO A 161 20.56 10.24 -25.25
N LEU A 162 20.29 10.56 -23.97
CA LEU A 162 19.01 10.25 -23.36
C LEU A 162 17.88 11.09 -23.95
N VAL A 163 18.17 12.34 -24.34
CA VAL A 163 17.24 13.29 -24.95
C VAL A 163 17.92 13.96 -26.14
N ASP A 164 17.22 14.00 -27.27
CA ASP A 164 17.76 14.59 -28.51
C ASP A 164 17.65 16.11 -28.52
N ASP A 165 16.57 16.68 -27.94
CA ASP A 165 16.30 18.11 -27.88
C ASP A 165 16.57 18.67 -26.47
N LEU A 166 17.62 19.47 -26.31
CA LEU A 166 17.97 20.18 -25.06
C LEU A 166 17.17 21.48 -24.87
N GLY A 167 16.23 21.77 -25.75
CA GLY A 167 15.45 23.01 -25.77
C GLY A 167 14.27 23.05 -24.80
N TRP A 168 13.65 24.22 -24.70
CA TRP A 168 12.43 24.44 -23.91
C TRP A 168 11.23 23.60 -24.40
N ARG A 169 11.20 23.28 -25.71
CA ARG A 169 10.14 22.47 -26.31
C ARG A 169 10.02 21.11 -25.62
N PHE A 170 11.13 20.43 -25.41
CA PHE A 170 11.15 19.16 -24.69
C PHE A 170 10.60 19.28 -23.27
N ARG A 171 11.03 20.33 -22.50
CA ARG A 171 10.54 20.54 -21.13
C ARG A 171 9.02 20.71 -21.08
N ILE A 172 8.49 21.56 -21.94
CA ILE A 172 7.04 21.83 -21.99
C ILE A 172 6.27 20.56 -22.35
N VAL A 173 6.67 19.84 -23.40
CA VAL A 173 6.01 18.62 -23.87
C VAL A 173 6.07 17.55 -22.77
N THR A 174 7.22 17.34 -22.14
CA THR A 174 7.38 16.37 -21.07
C THR A 174 6.52 16.71 -19.86
N VAL A 175 6.51 17.96 -19.39
CA VAL A 175 5.69 18.39 -18.26
C VAL A 175 4.21 18.21 -18.55
N ILE A 176 3.73 18.59 -19.72
CA ILE A 176 2.33 18.43 -20.13
C ILE A 176 1.99 16.93 -20.19
N SER A 177 2.82 16.13 -20.84
CA SER A 177 2.60 14.68 -20.98
C SER A 177 2.51 13.99 -19.62
N LEU A 178 3.46 14.23 -18.73
CA LEU A 178 3.48 13.62 -17.39
C LEU A 178 2.33 14.09 -16.50
N THR A 179 2.00 15.39 -16.56
CA THR A 179 0.86 15.96 -15.82
C THR A 179 -0.46 15.35 -16.29
N THR A 180 -0.67 15.29 -17.60
CA THR A 180 -1.85 14.68 -18.22
C THR A 180 -1.95 13.20 -17.82
N GLY A 181 -0.82 12.47 -17.83
CA GLY A 181 -0.76 11.08 -17.41
C GLY A 181 -1.21 10.86 -15.98
N THR A 182 -0.70 11.66 -15.03
CA THR A 182 -1.10 11.55 -13.62
C THR A 182 -2.56 11.93 -13.41
N LEU A 183 -3.07 12.96 -14.10
CA LEU A 183 -4.48 13.34 -14.02
C LEU A 183 -5.39 12.24 -14.60
N MET A 184 -4.96 11.59 -15.67
CA MET A 184 -5.67 10.45 -16.23
C MET A 184 -5.70 9.27 -15.27
N LEU A 185 -4.57 8.94 -14.60
CA LEU A 185 -4.51 7.89 -13.57
C LEU A 185 -5.42 8.19 -12.39
N MET A 186 -5.45 9.45 -11.93
CA MET A 186 -6.33 9.90 -10.86
C MET A 186 -7.80 9.71 -11.27
N TRP A 187 -8.18 10.15 -12.47
CA TRP A 187 -9.55 10.00 -12.98
C TRP A 187 -9.94 8.52 -13.13
N LEU A 188 -9.04 7.67 -13.64
CA LEU A 188 -9.26 6.22 -13.73
C LEU A 188 -9.43 5.59 -12.35
N GLY A 189 -8.66 6.03 -11.35
CA GLY A 189 -8.79 5.61 -9.95
C GLY A 189 -10.14 5.99 -9.36
N ASP A 190 -10.62 7.21 -9.60
CA ASP A 190 -11.94 7.67 -9.17
C ASP A 190 -13.04 6.81 -9.85
N GLN A 191 -12.92 6.51 -11.15
CA GLN A 191 -13.89 5.65 -11.86
C GLN A 191 -13.94 4.23 -11.31
N ILE A 192 -12.80 3.63 -10.94
CA ILE A 192 -12.78 2.31 -10.28
C ILE A 192 -13.51 2.39 -8.93
N THR A 193 -13.26 3.43 -8.15
CA THR A 193 -13.87 3.59 -6.82
C THR A 193 -15.38 3.75 -6.91
N GLU A 194 -15.89 4.48 -7.92
CA GLU A 194 -17.33 4.73 -8.09
C GLU A 194 -18.07 3.56 -8.74
N ARG A 195 -17.51 2.98 -9.79
CA ARG A 195 -18.20 2.00 -10.65
C ARG A 195 -17.63 0.59 -10.58
N GLY A 196 -16.42 0.44 -10.03
CA GLY A 196 -15.71 -0.83 -9.92
C GLY A 196 -15.88 -1.49 -8.57
N ILE A 197 -14.84 -2.21 -8.15
CA ILE A 197 -14.70 -2.87 -6.85
C ILE A 197 -13.39 -2.41 -6.23
N GLY A 198 -13.41 -2.08 -4.94
CA GLY A 198 -12.23 -1.67 -4.20
C GLY A 198 -11.96 -0.16 -4.28
N ASN A 199 -10.89 0.25 -3.60
CA ASN A 199 -10.37 1.61 -3.73
C ASN A 199 -9.49 1.68 -4.98
N GLY A 200 -9.90 2.48 -5.99
CA GLY A 200 -9.24 2.52 -7.29
C GLY A 200 -7.78 2.93 -7.22
N ILE A 201 -7.45 3.89 -6.37
CA ILE A 201 -6.07 4.36 -6.19
C ILE A 201 -5.17 3.24 -5.65
N SER A 202 -5.64 2.56 -4.60
CA SER A 202 -4.93 1.42 -4.00
C SER A 202 -4.77 0.27 -4.98
N LEU A 203 -5.79 0.01 -5.80
CA LEU A 203 -5.73 -1.00 -6.86
C LEU A 203 -4.71 -0.64 -7.95
N ILE A 204 -4.65 0.60 -8.41
CA ILE A 204 -3.67 1.05 -9.42
C ILE A 204 -2.24 0.85 -8.89
N ILE A 205 -1.96 1.20 -7.62
CA ILE A 205 -0.67 0.96 -6.98
C ILE A 205 -0.36 -0.52 -6.95
N THR A 206 -1.30 -1.34 -6.47
CA THR A 206 -1.14 -2.79 -6.36
C THR A 206 -0.84 -3.44 -7.70
N ILE A 207 -1.56 -3.06 -8.75
CA ILE A 207 -1.35 -3.56 -10.11
C ILE A 207 0.02 -3.12 -10.63
N GLY A 208 0.46 -1.90 -10.30
CA GLY A 208 1.80 -1.42 -10.57
C GLY A 208 2.86 -2.35 -9.99
N ILE A 209 2.72 -2.70 -8.73
CA ILE A 209 3.66 -3.58 -8.03
C ILE A 209 3.60 -5.01 -8.57
N VAL A 210 2.39 -5.58 -8.74
CA VAL A 210 2.19 -6.97 -9.24
C VAL A 210 2.77 -7.15 -10.64
N ALA A 211 2.68 -6.16 -11.51
CA ALA A 211 3.22 -6.27 -12.86
C ALA A 211 4.75 -6.39 -12.94
N ARG A 212 5.46 -5.99 -11.89
CA ARG A 212 6.91 -6.18 -11.78
C ARG A 212 7.31 -7.52 -11.15
N LEU A 213 6.36 -8.24 -10.60
CA LEU A 213 6.60 -9.54 -9.96
C LEU A 213 7.26 -10.56 -10.90
N PRO A 214 6.83 -10.72 -12.17
CA PRO A 214 7.51 -11.64 -13.09
C PRO A 214 8.97 -11.28 -13.34
N ALA A 215 9.29 -9.99 -13.49
CA ALA A 215 10.66 -9.51 -13.68
C ALA A 215 11.52 -9.74 -12.43
N ALA A 216 10.97 -9.48 -11.25
CA ALA A 216 11.66 -9.73 -9.98
C ALA A 216 11.93 -11.22 -9.75
N LEU A 217 10.97 -12.10 -10.09
CA LEU A 217 11.16 -13.56 -10.03
C LEU A 217 12.21 -14.04 -11.03
N ALA A 218 12.19 -13.54 -12.28
CA ALA A 218 13.18 -13.89 -13.27
C ALA A 218 14.60 -13.43 -12.85
N GLN A 219 14.71 -12.26 -12.21
CA GLN A 219 15.97 -11.78 -11.66
C GLN A 219 16.44 -12.63 -10.47
N ALA A 220 15.53 -12.99 -9.57
CA ALA A 220 15.82 -13.90 -8.47
C ALA A 220 16.34 -15.24 -9.01
N TRP A 221 15.68 -15.81 -10.01
CA TRP A 221 16.10 -17.05 -10.65
C TRP A 221 17.53 -16.96 -11.21
N LYS A 222 17.84 -15.90 -11.97
CA LYS A 222 19.18 -15.66 -12.53
C LYS A 222 20.26 -15.46 -11.45
N THR A 223 19.90 -14.88 -10.30
CA THR A 223 20.85 -14.62 -9.22
C THR A 223 21.18 -15.88 -8.41
N PHE A 224 20.20 -16.77 -8.23
CA PHE A 224 20.32 -17.93 -7.33
C PHE A 224 20.60 -19.26 -8.04
N VAL A 225 20.18 -19.38 -9.31
CA VAL A 225 20.40 -20.62 -10.09
C VAL A 225 21.62 -20.44 -10.97
N PRO A 226 22.69 -21.25 -10.80
CA PRO A 226 23.88 -21.16 -11.63
C PRO A 226 23.55 -21.54 -13.06
N SER A 227 23.53 -20.59 -13.98
CA SER A 227 23.58 -20.89 -15.41
C SER A 227 25.05 -21.15 -15.79
N GLY A 228 25.34 -22.33 -16.24
CA GLY A 228 26.68 -22.92 -16.42
C GLY A 228 27.70 -22.22 -17.34
N GLN A 229 27.63 -20.91 -17.55
CA GLN A 229 28.56 -20.17 -18.41
C GLN A 229 29.36 -19.04 -17.69
N THR A 230 29.06 -18.70 -16.44
CA THR A 230 29.91 -17.81 -15.65
C THR A 230 30.00 -18.34 -14.23
N GLY A 231 31.09 -19.02 -13.98
CA GLY A 231 31.35 -19.77 -12.76
C GLY A 231 31.52 -18.93 -11.48
N SER A 232 30.50 -18.26 -11.05
CA SER A 232 30.35 -17.86 -9.64
C SER A 232 28.90 -17.45 -9.40
N SER A 233 28.06 -18.35 -8.92
CA SER A 233 26.85 -17.97 -8.19
C SER A 233 27.30 -17.19 -6.96
N GLN A 234 27.17 -15.87 -6.98
CA GLN A 234 27.60 -15.01 -5.85
C GLN A 234 26.76 -15.25 -4.59
N VAL A 235 25.69 -16.03 -4.66
CA VAL A 235 24.78 -16.28 -3.55
C VAL A 235 24.37 -17.74 -3.51
N ASN A 236 24.45 -18.35 -2.35
CA ASN A 236 24.12 -19.76 -2.13
C ASN A 236 22.64 -20.05 -2.49
N PRO A 237 22.31 -21.10 -3.27
CA PRO A 237 20.92 -21.45 -3.64
C PRO A 237 19.98 -21.63 -2.44
N MET A 238 20.54 -21.97 -1.26
CA MET A 238 19.79 -22.09 -0.02
C MET A 238 19.14 -20.78 0.42
N VAL A 239 19.70 -19.63 0.04
CA VAL A 239 19.11 -18.31 0.32
C VAL A 239 17.77 -18.14 -0.41
N LEU A 240 17.59 -18.75 -1.59
CA LEU A 240 16.30 -18.73 -2.28
C LEU A 240 15.20 -19.45 -1.49
N VAL A 241 15.54 -20.62 -0.92
CA VAL A 241 14.60 -21.37 -0.07
C VAL A 241 14.23 -20.57 1.17
N LEU A 242 15.23 -19.92 1.80
CA LEU A 242 15.00 -19.04 2.94
C LEU A 242 14.10 -17.85 2.58
N LEU A 243 14.31 -17.23 1.40
CA LEU A 243 13.48 -16.11 0.94
C LEU A 243 12.04 -16.52 0.68
N VAL A 244 11.80 -17.69 0.07
CA VAL A 244 10.44 -18.22 -0.15
C VAL A 244 9.76 -18.54 1.18
N PHE A 245 10.49 -19.13 2.12
CA PHE A 245 9.97 -19.36 3.47
C PHE A 245 9.60 -18.04 4.16
N LEU A 246 10.50 -17.06 4.12
CA LEU A 246 10.25 -15.74 4.68
C LEU A 246 9.05 -15.06 4.05
N LEU A 247 8.88 -15.17 2.72
CA LEU A 247 7.71 -14.66 2.01
C LEU A 247 6.41 -15.21 2.61
N ILE A 248 6.34 -16.53 2.82
CA ILE A 248 5.16 -17.18 3.40
C ILE A 248 4.90 -16.67 4.83
N VAL A 249 5.96 -16.56 5.64
CA VAL A 249 5.86 -16.06 7.02
C VAL A 249 5.39 -14.60 7.04
N VAL A 250 5.94 -13.75 6.18
CA VAL A 250 5.54 -12.33 6.09
C VAL A 250 4.09 -12.20 5.62
N ILE A 251 3.66 -12.97 4.61
CA ILE A 251 2.26 -12.98 4.17
C ILE A 251 1.33 -13.40 5.32
N ALA A 252 1.66 -14.49 6.03
CA ALA A 252 0.86 -14.96 7.15
C ALA A 252 0.78 -13.93 8.28
N ALA A 253 1.90 -13.28 8.62
CA ALA A 253 1.98 -12.22 9.63
C ALA A 253 1.15 -10.98 9.23
N VAL A 254 1.24 -10.55 7.96
CA VAL A 254 0.44 -9.43 7.42
C VAL A 254 -1.04 -9.75 7.51
N ILE A 255 -1.47 -10.95 7.10
CA ILE A 255 -2.87 -11.37 7.17
C ILE A 255 -3.33 -11.40 8.64
N ALA A 256 -2.55 -11.98 9.55
CA ALA A 256 -2.88 -12.10 10.95
C ALA A 256 -3.11 -10.72 11.61
N ILE A 257 -2.23 -9.75 11.36
CA ILE A 257 -2.33 -8.42 11.96
C ILE A 257 -3.41 -7.57 11.29
N THR A 258 -3.59 -7.68 9.97
CA THR A 258 -4.62 -6.93 9.25
C THR A 258 -6.03 -7.44 9.58
N GLN A 259 -6.19 -8.73 9.83
CA GLN A 259 -7.46 -9.33 10.24
C GLN A 259 -7.64 -9.36 11.76
N GLY A 260 -6.58 -9.16 12.52
CA GLY A 260 -6.60 -9.17 13.97
C GLY A 260 -7.56 -8.11 14.52
N VAL A 261 -8.54 -8.53 15.34
CA VAL A 261 -9.51 -7.64 15.98
C VAL A 261 -9.59 -7.93 17.47
N ARG A 262 -9.57 -6.87 18.28
CA ARG A 262 -9.92 -6.96 19.70
C ARG A 262 -11.42 -6.73 19.86
N LYS A 263 -12.15 -7.73 20.32
CA LYS A 263 -13.58 -7.65 20.56
C LYS A 263 -13.84 -7.04 21.95
N ILE A 264 -14.47 -5.87 22.00
CA ILE A 264 -14.91 -5.23 23.25
C ILE A 264 -16.39 -5.57 23.43
N THR A 265 -16.74 -6.12 24.59
CA THR A 265 -18.12 -6.47 24.93
C THR A 265 -18.93 -5.20 25.23
N VAL A 266 -20.04 -5.03 24.54
CA VAL A 266 -21.01 -3.98 24.77
C VAL A 266 -22.33 -4.62 25.16
N GLN A 267 -22.90 -4.20 26.29
CA GLN A 267 -24.21 -4.66 26.74
C GLN A 267 -25.22 -3.52 26.57
N TYR A 268 -26.40 -3.88 26.09
CA TYR A 268 -27.52 -2.96 25.97
C TYR A 268 -28.52 -3.21 27.09
N ALA A 269 -29.01 -2.12 27.70
CA ALA A 269 -30.00 -2.22 28.74
C ALA A 269 -31.28 -2.91 28.22
N LYS A 270 -31.88 -3.77 29.08
CA LYS A 270 -33.17 -4.40 28.78
C LYS A 270 -34.26 -3.32 28.86
N ARG A 271 -35.04 -3.16 27.81
CA ARG A 271 -36.22 -2.32 27.77
C ARG A 271 -37.48 -3.17 27.77
N VAL A 272 -38.43 -2.89 28.63
CA VAL A 272 -39.72 -3.50 28.65
C VAL A 272 -40.70 -2.58 27.93
N VAL A 273 -41.28 -3.04 26.83
CA VAL A 273 -42.30 -2.29 26.09
C VAL A 273 -43.58 -3.17 26.13
N GLY A 274 -44.51 -2.79 27.01
CA GLY A 274 -45.69 -3.59 27.30
C GLY A 274 -45.34 -4.91 27.99
N ARG A 275 -45.83 -6.04 27.46
CA ARG A 275 -45.54 -7.41 27.96
C ARG A 275 -44.27 -8.03 27.36
N LYS A 276 -43.60 -7.39 26.43
CA LYS A 276 -42.39 -7.95 25.73
C LYS A 276 -41.11 -7.27 26.22
N MET A 277 -40.15 -8.11 26.60
CA MET A 277 -38.79 -7.62 26.93
C MET A 277 -37.99 -7.55 25.64
N TYR A 278 -37.48 -6.34 25.33
CA TYR A 278 -36.56 -6.06 24.22
C TYR A 278 -35.19 -5.68 24.78
N GLY A 279 -34.12 -6.17 24.19
CA GLY A 279 -32.74 -5.84 24.58
C GLY A 279 -32.11 -6.91 25.48
N GLY A 280 -31.01 -6.57 26.12
CA GLY A 280 -30.19 -7.51 26.91
C GLY A 280 -29.28 -8.38 26.05
N GLN A 281 -29.15 -8.08 24.73
CA GLN A 281 -28.20 -8.77 23.89
C GLN A 281 -26.79 -8.19 24.09
N THR A 282 -25.84 -9.08 24.23
CA THR A 282 -24.42 -8.74 24.26
C THR A 282 -23.91 -8.63 22.83
N GLN A 283 -23.43 -7.45 22.47
CA GLN A 283 -22.78 -7.22 21.18
C GLN A 283 -21.28 -7.02 21.38
N TYR A 284 -20.51 -7.30 20.34
CA TYR A 284 -19.07 -7.10 20.36
C TYR A 284 -18.70 -5.96 19.40
N MET A 285 -17.98 -4.96 19.91
CA MET A 285 -17.38 -3.92 19.11
C MET A 285 -15.97 -4.37 18.69
N PRO A 286 -15.72 -4.65 17.39
CA PRO A 286 -14.42 -5.08 16.92
C PRO A 286 -13.49 -3.87 16.74
N LEU A 287 -12.39 -3.80 17.48
CA LEU A 287 -11.30 -2.86 17.26
C LEU A 287 -10.18 -3.55 16.49
N LYS A 288 -9.83 -3.06 15.30
CA LYS A 288 -8.74 -3.63 14.50
C LYS A 288 -7.39 -3.34 15.15
N VAL A 289 -6.47 -4.31 15.15
CA VAL A 289 -5.09 -4.13 15.63
C VAL A 289 -4.34 -3.13 14.75
N ASN A 290 -4.47 -3.28 13.44
CA ASN A 290 -3.98 -2.30 12.48
C ASN A 290 -5.16 -1.51 11.91
N TYR A 291 -5.59 -0.48 12.65
CA TYR A 291 -6.69 0.40 12.22
C TYR A 291 -6.28 1.31 11.07
N ALA A 292 -5.03 1.75 11.06
CA ALA A 292 -4.47 2.62 10.04
C ALA A 292 -4.21 1.91 8.69
N GLY A 293 -4.22 0.57 8.66
CA GLY A 293 -3.98 -0.20 7.45
C GLY A 293 -2.56 -0.01 6.90
N VAL A 294 -2.44 0.13 5.59
CA VAL A 294 -1.15 0.34 4.89
C VAL A 294 -0.81 1.82 4.67
N MET A 295 -1.76 2.72 4.96
CA MET A 295 -1.62 4.16 4.69
C MET A 295 -0.42 4.81 5.35
N PRO A 296 -0.07 4.54 6.63
CA PRO A 296 1.09 5.16 7.28
C PRO A 296 2.41 4.92 6.55
N ILE A 297 2.59 3.75 5.97
CA ILE A 297 3.81 3.42 5.22
C ILE A 297 3.86 4.21 3.91
N ILE A 298 2.75 4.24 3.17
CA ILE A 298 2.66 4.98 1.90
C ILE A 298 2.95 6.47 2.17
N PHE A 299 2.40 7.01 3.25
CA PHE A 299 2.58 8.41 3.66
C PHE A 299 4.02 8.70 4.09
N ALA A 300 4.62 7.81 4.90
CA ALA A 300 5.99 7.95 5.32
C ALA A 300 6.95 7.98 4.11
N TRP A 301 6.76 7.09 3.14
CA TRP A 301 7.54 7.08 1.90
C TRP A 301 7.33 8.33 1.05
N ALA A 302 6.08 8.74 0.82
CA ALA A 302 5.78 9.92 0.02
C ALA A 302 6.37 11.20 0.63
N LEU A 303 6.23 11.35 1.96
CA LEU A 303 6.74 12.53 2.64
C LEU A 303 8.28 12.53 2.76
N LEU A 304 8.91 11.37 2.82
CA LEU A 304 10.36 11.26 2.89
C LEU A 304 11.02 11.55 1.54
N LEU A 305 10.37 11.15 0.44
CA LEU A 305 10.83 11.43 -0.92
C LEU A 305 10.78 12.92 -1.27
N PHE A 306 9.76 13.65 -0.81
CA PHE A 306 9.54 15.04 -1.19
C PHE A 306 10.66 15.99 -0.71
N PRO A 307 11.08 16.03 0.58
CA PRO A 307 12.22 16.85 0.99
C PRO A 307 13.54 16.41 0.36
N ALA A 308 13.74 15.09 0.19
CA ALA A 308 14.95 14.59 -0.45
C ALA A 308 15.10 15.12 -1.88
N THR A 309 14.00 15.15 -2.64
CA THR A 309 14.00 15.72 -4.00
C THR A 309 14.23 17.23 -3.99
N ILE A 310 13.57 17.99 -3.12
CA ILE A 310 13.76 19.45 -3.01
C ILE A 310 15.21 19.80 -2.68
N VAL A 311 15.80 19.12 -1.69
CA VAL A 311 17.20 19.35 -1.29
C VAL A 311 18.16 19.02 -2.43
N GLN A 312 17.92 17.93 -3.15
CA GLN A 312 18.72 17.53 -4.29
C GLN A 312 18.74 18.56 -5.41
N TYR A 313 17.57 19.12 -5.74
CA TYR A 313 17.43 20.05 -6.86
C TYR A 313 17.71 21.50 -6.47
N GLY A 314 17.29 21.92 -5.27
CA GLY A 314 17.40 23.31 -4.82
C GLY A 314 18.78 23.70 -4.31
N PHE A 315 19.50 22.76 -3.66
CA PHE A 315 20.80 23.05 -3.02
C PHE A 315 21.94 22.23 -3.63
N ARG A 316 21.96 22.17 -4.95
CA ARG A 316 22.90 21.37 -5.73
C ARG A 316 24.38 21.62 -5.43
N ASN A 317 24.77 22.90 -5.19
CA ASN A 317 26.15 23.29 -4.98
C ASN A 317 26.62 23.18 -3.52
N SER A 318 25.74 22.79 -2.59
CA SER A 318 26.07 22.66 -1.19
C SER A 318 26.40 21.19 -0.83
N PRO A 319 27.66 20.89 -0.46
CA PRO A 319 28.04 19.52 -0.10
C PRO A 319 27.32 19.01 1.16
N THR A 320 26.93 19.91 2.07
CA THR A 320 26.15 19.56 3.27
C THR A 320 24.74 19.16 2.92
N ALA A 321 24.07 19.87 2.01
CA ALA A 321 22.74 19.54 1.54
C ALA A 321 22.71 18.18 0.81
N GLN A 322 23.71 17.89 -0.02
CA GLN A 322 23.85 16.61 -0.70
C GLN A 322 24.07 15.44 0.30
N ARG A 323 24.85 15.66 1.36
CA ARG A 323 25.00 14.67 2.45
C ARG A 323 23.67 14.41 3.18
N ILE A 324 22.88 15.45 3.45
CA ILE A 324 21.55 15.31 4.06
C ILE A 324 20.62 14.55 3.12
N ALA A 325 20.57 14.88 1.85
CA ALA A 325 19.76 14.17 0.86
C ALA A 325 20.14 12.69 0.74
N ALA A 326 21.45 12.39 0.72
CA ALA A 326 21.95 11.02 0.72
C ALA A 326 21.59 10.28 2.00
N ALA A 327 21.71 10.90 3.18
CA ALA A 327 21.35 10.31 4.46
C ALA A 327 19.83 10.03 4.58
N LEU A 328 18.99 10.89 3.95
CA LEU A 328 17.55 10.67 3.90
C LEU A 328 17.12 9.60 2.89
N SER A 329 17.94 9.33 1.88
CA SER A 329 17.63 8.35 0.83
C SER A 329 18.19 6.95 1.09
N THR A 330 19.32 6.83 1.80
CA THR A 330 20.00 5.56 2.07
C THR A 330 20.69 5.55 3.44
N GLY A 331 20.85 4.34 4.00
CA GLY A 331 21.58 4.15 5.25
C GLY A 331 20.70 4.07 6.50
N TRP A 332 21.33 3.94 7.65
CA TRP A 332 20.64 3.74 8.94
C TRP A 332 19.77 4.95 9.33
N VAL A 333 20.18 6.18 8.98
CA VAL A 333 19.41 7.40 9.24
C VAL A 333 18.08 7.37 8.52
N HIS A 334 18.08 6.93 7.25
CA HIS A 334 16.85 6.72 6.47
C HIS A 334 15.87 5.80 7.20
N TYR A 335 16.34 4.66 7.74
CA TYR A 335 15.47 3.70 8.44
C TYR A 335 14.93 4.25 9.75
N VAL A 336 15.73 5.00 10.50
CA VAL A 336 15.26 5.64 11.75
C VAL A 336 14.21 6.70 11.46
N VAL A 337 14.44 7.55 10.45
CA VAL A 337 13.48 8.58 10.05
C VAL A 337 12.21 7.92 9.50
N LEU A 338 12.34 6.89 8.66
CA LEU A 338 11.21 6.14 8.14
C LEU A 338 10.37 5.51 9.26
N ALA A 339 11.03 4.88 10.25
CA ALA A 339 10.38 4.33 11.43
C ALA A 339 9.61 5.41 12.21
N ALA A 340 10.26 6.53 12.52
CA ALA A 340 9.63 7.64 13.22
C ALA A 340 8.40 8.18 12.46
N MET A 341 8.51 8.30 11.13
CA MET A 341 7.41 8.72 10.28
C MET A 341 6.25 7.72 10.26
N ILE A 342 6.55 6.39 10.19
CA ILE A 342 5.50 5.35 10.26
C ILE A 342 4.76 5.43 11.59
N PHE A 343 5.47 5.59 12.71
CA PHE A 343 4.86 5.79 14.02
C PHE A 343 4.00 7.03 14.05
N PHE A 344 4.53 8.17 13.64
CA PHE A 344 3.79 9.44 13.59
C PHE A 344 2.50 9.31 12.77
N PHE A 345 2.58 8.80 11.55
CA PHE A 345 1.41 8.64 10.69
C PHE A 345 0.42 7.59 11.19
N SER A 346 0.89 6.55 11.86
CA SER A 346 -0.01 5.55 12.46
C SER A 346 -0.88 6.17 13.54
N TYR A 347 -0.30 6.95 14.45
CA TYR A 347 -1.05 7.67 15.48
C TYR A 347 -1.91 8.78 14.90
N PHE A 348 -1.36 9.56 13.98
CA PHE A 348 -2.11 10.64 13.31
C PHE A 348 -3.36 10.11 12.60
N TRP A 349 -3.21 9.01 11.85
CA TRP A 349 -4.32 8.39 11.11
C TRP A 349 -5.40 7.86 12.05
N VAL A 350 -5.01 7.20 13.11
CA VAL A 350 -5.96 6.71 14.10
C VAL A 350 -6.66 7.86 14.81
N ALA A 351 -5.94 8.91 15.22
CA ALA A 351 -6.53 10.09 15.87
C ALA A 351 -7.54 10.83 14.97
N THR A 352 -7.34 10.82 13.64
CA THR A 352 -8.27 11.48 12.71
C THR A 352 -9.51 10.64 12.40
N GLN A 353 -9.39 9.32 12.40
CA GLN A 353 -10.51 8.42 12.03
C GLN A 353 -11.28 7.86 13.23
N PHE A 354 -10.62 7.67 14.35
CA PHE A 354 -11.22 7.14 15.57
C PHE A 354 -11.48 8.26 16.56
N GLN A 355 -12.77 8.55 16.81
CA GLN A 355 -13.21 9.58 17.74
C GLN A 355 -13.83 8.92 18.98
N PRO A 356 -13.05 8.63 20.03
CA PRO A 356 -13.52 7.88 21.22
C PRO A 356 -14.68 8.57 21.94
N THR A 357 -14.64 9.90 22.00
CA THR A 357 -15.70 10.70 22.64
C THR A 357 -17.05 10.55 21.95
N GLN A 358 -17.06 10.63 20.62
CA GLN A 358 -18.29 10.49 19.85
C GLN A 358 -18.87 9.08 19.97
N ILE A 359 -18.00 8.05 19.91
CA ILE A 359 -18.42 6.65 20.07
C ILE A 359 -19.00 6.42 21.47
N ALA A 360 -18.38 6.96 22.53
CA ALA A 360 -18.86 6.86 23.90
C ALA A 360 -20.21 7.55 24.09
N ASP A 361 -20.42 8.73 23.49
CA ASP A 361 -21.70 9.46 23.53
C ASP A 361 -22.79 8.72 22.75
N ASP A 362 -22.47 8.14 21.61
CA ASP A 362 -23.43 7.34 20.85
C ASP A 362 -23.82 6.07 21.61
N LEU A 363 -22.86 5.36 22.22
CA LEU A 363 -23.17 4.23 23.10
C LEU A 363 -24.11 4.64 24.24
N LYS A 364 -23.84 5.77 24.88
CA LYS A 364 -24.70 6.29 25.96
C LYS A 364 -26.11 6.62 25.48
N LYS A 365 -26.23 7.28 24.30
CA LYS A 365 -27.54 7.63 23.70
C LYS A 365 -28.39 6.38 23.39
N TYR A 366 -27.75 5.32 22.90
CA TYR A 366 -28.43 4.06 22.56
C TYR A 366 -28.58 3.10 23.74
N GLY A 367 -28.18 3.52 24.97
CA GLY A 367 -28.28 2.69 26.17
C GLY A 367 -27.32 1.50 26.22
N GLY A 368 -26.22 1.59 25.44
CA GLY A 368 -25.13 0.62 25.48
C GLY A 368 -24.08 1.02 26.51
N TYR A 369 -23.48 0.06 27.19
CA TYR A 369 -22.38 0.26 28.12
C TYR A 369 -21.36 -0.87 28.04
N ILE A 370 -20.12 -0.57 28.39
CA ILE A 370 -19.05 -1.56 28.52
C ILE A 370 -19.05 -2.08 29.97
N PRO A 371 -19.18 -3.40 30.21
CA PRO A 371 -19.13 -3.94 31.56
C PRO A 371 -17.87 -3.50 32.31
N GLY A 372 -18.05 -2.98 33.52
CA GLY A 372 -16.98 -2.48 34.38
C GLY A 372 -16.53 -1.04 34.10
N VAL A 373 -17.08 -0.36 33.08
CA VAL A 373 -16.73 1.04 32.77
C VAL A 373 -17.99 1.90 32.79
N ARG A 374 -17.94 3.05 33.47
CA ARG A 374 -19.08 4.00 33.52
C ARG A 374 -19.32 4.62 32.14
N PRO A 375 -20.61 4.75 31.70
CA PRO A 375 -20.93 5.40 30.43
C PRO A 375 -20.49 6.88 30.40
N GLY A 376 -20.05 7.35 29.24
CA GLY A 376 -19.59 8.72 29.00
C GLY A 376 -18.07 8.84 28.96
N LYS A 377 -17.49 9.85 29.61
CA LYS A 377 -16.05 10.13 29.55
C LYS A 377 -15.15 8.94 29.91
N PRO A 378 -15.42 8.16 31.01
CA PRO A 378 -14.60 6.98 31.31
C PRO A 378 -14.60 5.93 30.20
N THR A 379 -15.72 5.79 29.46
CA THR A 379 -15.78 4.91 28.28
C THR A 379 -14.91 5.43 27.14
N ALA A 380 -14.91 6.75 26.90
CA ALA A 380 -14.04 7.38 25.92
C ALA A 380 -12.56 7.18 26.26
N ASP A 381 -12.17 7.41 27.52
CA ASP A 381 -10.81 7.23 28.01
C ASP A 381 -10.34 5.76 27.88
N PHE A 382 -11.22 4.81 28.19
CA PHE A 382 -10.94 3.38 28.01
C PHE A 382 -10.73 2.98 26.55
N LEU A 383 -11.55 3.52 25.64
CA LEU A 383 -11.43 3.28 24.20
C LEU A 383 -10.14 3.89 23.64
N ASP A 384 -9.82 5.12 24.04
CA ASP A 384 -8.60 5.83 23.63
C ASP A 384 -7.35 5.07 24.09
N PHE A 385 -7.30 4.70 25.37
CA PHE A 385 -6.21 3.89 25.93
C PHE A 385 -6.03 2.55 25.19
N THR A 386 -7.13 1.88 24.87
CA THR A 386 -7.09 0.61 24.13
C THR A 386 -6.56 0.79 22.71
N MET A 387 -7.07 1.82 21.99
CA MET A 387 -6.64 2.11 20.63
C MET A 387 -5.18 2.55 20.54
N THR A 388 -4.71 3.36 21.48
CA THR A 388 -3.31 3.78 21.54
C THR A 388 -2.37 2.59 21.65
N ARG A 389 -2.68 1.59 22.48
CA ARG A 389 -1.89 0.37 22.61
C ARG A 389 -1.94 -0.52 21.36
N LEU A 390 -3.13 -0.65 20.74
CA LEU A 390 -3.26 -1.40 19.49
C LEU A 390 -2.50 -0.73 18.35
N THR A 391 -2.56 0.60 18.28
CA THR A 391 -1.82 1.40 17.29
C THR A 391 -0.32 1.24 17.46
N PHE A 392 0.17 1.22 18.70
CA PHE A 392 1.59 0.97 18.98
C PHE A 392 2.03 -0.39 18.41
N ALA A 393 1.30 -1.47 18.73
CA ALA A 393 1.60 -2.80 18.21
C ALA A 393 1.57 -2.85 16.68
N GLY A 394 0.56 -2.20 16.06
CA GLY A 394 0.46 -2.07 14.61
C GLY A 394 1.64 -1.31 14.01
N ALA A 395 2.04 -0.17 14.60
CA ALA A 395 3.15 0.66 14.11
C ALA A 395 4.50 -0.06 14.21
N VAL A 396 4.77 -0.80 15.31
CA VAL A 396 5.97 -1.64 15.45
C VAL A 396 6.03 -2.67 14.31
N PHE A 397 4.92 -3.36 14.07
CA PHE A 397 4.85 -4.35 13.01
C PHE A 397 5.05 -3.75 11.62
N LEU A 398 4.40 -2.61 11.31
CA LEU A 398 4.57 -1.91 10.04
C LEU A 398 6.01 -1.47 9.82
N THR A 399 6.67 -0.97 10.88
CA THR A 399 8.08 -0.58 10.84
C THR A 399 9.00 -1.76 10.58
N LEU A 400 8.75 -2.90 11.25
CA LEU A 400 9.53 -4.11 11.06
C LEU A 400 9.44 -4.60 9.60
N ILE A 401 8.24 -4.61 9.01
CA ILE A 401 8.07 -4.98 7.58
C ILE A 401 8.73 -3.96 6.65
N ALA A 402 8.68 -2.67 6.98
CA ALA A 402 9.28 -1.64 6.13
C ALA A 402 10.82 -1.73 6.09
N VAL A 403 11.45 -2.11 7.20
CA VAL A 403 12.92 -2.22 7.31
C VAL A 403 13.46 -3.59 6.87
N LEU A 404 12.62 -4.63 6.92
CA LEU A 404 12.99 -6.01 6.61
C LEU A 404 13.74 -6.20 5.27
N PRO A 405 13.31 -5.60 4.12
CA PRO A 405 14.03 -5.77 2.85
C PRO A 405 15.47 -5.29 2.89
N SER A 406 15.70 -4.22 3.61
CA SER A 406 17.04 -3.64 3.72
C SER A 406 17.97 -4.52 4.54
N LEU A 407 17.46 -5.11 5.61
CA LEU A 407 18.20 -6.10 6.40
C LEU A 407 18.50 -7.34 5.55
N LEU A 408 17.53 -7.83 4.78
CA LEU A 408 17.73 -8.97 3.88
C LEU A 408 18.78 -8.67 2.80
N SER A 409 18.73 -7.48 2.19
CA SER A 409 19.70 -7.09 1.18
C SER A 409 21.13 -7.01 1.76
N GLN A 410 21.29 -6.48 2.99
CA GLN A 410 22.61 -6.36 3.63
C GLN A 410 23.16 -7.69 4.13
N TRP A 411 22.34 -8.52 4.78
CA TRP A 411 22.81 -9.76 5.41
C TRP A 411 22.94 -10.93 4.45
N LEU A 412 22.01 -11.03 3.48
CA LEU A 412 21.98 -12.15 2.54
C LEU A 412 22.61 -11.80 1.18
N ASN A 413 23.14 -10.59 1.01
CA ASN A 413 23.71 -10.10 -0.26
C ASN A 413 22.74 -10.22 -1.46
N VAL A 414 21.43 -10.08 -1.22
CA VAL A 414 20.39 -10.17 -2.23
C VAL A 414 20.17 -8.79 -2.84
N PRO A 415 19.94 -8.67 -4.17
CA PRO A 415 19.56 -7.41 -4.81
C PRO A 415 18.34 -6.78 -4.10
N ILE A 416 18.38 -5.48 -3.84
CA ILE A 416 17.35 -4.78 -3.02
C ILE A 416 15.95 -4.93 -3.60
N ILE A 417 15.82 -4.99 -4.91
CA ILE A 417 14.53 -5.17 -5.60
C ILE A 417 13.94 -6.54 -5.30
N THR A 418 14.75 -7.60 -5.36
CA THR A 418 14.33 -8.94 -4.96
C THR A 418 13.92 -8.95 -3.49
N ALA A 419 14.73 -8.36 -2.60
CA ALA A 419 14.42 -8.26 -1.19
C ALA A 419 13.10 -7.51 -0.90
N GLN A 420 12.81 -6.43 -1.64
CA GLN A 420 11.56 -5.68 -1.50
C GLN A 420 10.32 -6.50 -1.88
N PHE A 421 10.43 -7.41 -2.86
CA PHE A 421 9.33 -8.31 -3.21
C PHE A 421 9.10 -9.40 -2.18
N PHE A 422 10.17 -9.96 -1.60
CA PHE A 422 10.06 -11.08 -0.67
C PHE A 422 9.74 -10.70 0.78
N GLY A 423 9.89 -9.44 1.18
CA GLY A 423 9.68 -9.07 2.57
C GLY A 423 9.28 -7.63 2.82
N GLY A 424 8.96 -6.86 1.76
CA GLY A 424 8.85 -5.41 1.86
C GLY A 424 7.43 -4.85 1.90
N THR A 425 7.40 -3.52 1.86
CA THR A 425 6.19 -2.70 1.82
C THR A 425 5.30 -3.02 0.63
N SER A 426 5.89 -3.43 -0.51
CA SER A 426 5.16 -3.86 -1.71
C SER A 426 4.24 -5.05 -1.42
N LEU A 427 4.75 -6.06 -0.71
CA LEU A 427 3.96 -7.23 -0.33
C LEU A 427 2.84 -6.87 0.65
N LEU A 428 3.12 -5.98 1.61
CA LEU A 428 2.12 -5.50 2.56
C LEU A 428 0.99 -4.75 1.84
N ILE A 429 1.33 -3.91 0.85
CA ILE A 429 0.33 -3.19 0.04
C ILE A 429 -0.51 -4.18 -0.77
N ILE A 430 0.11 -5.16 -1.45
CA ILE A 430 -0.61 -6.17 -2.23
C ILE A 430 -1.60 -6.92 -1.34
N VAL A 431 -1.12 -7.49 -0.22
CA VAL A 431 -1.96 -8.28 0.69
C VAL A 431 -3.07 -7.43 1.32
N GLY A 432 -2.75 -6.21 1.77
CA GLY A 432 -3.72 -5.30 2.37
C GLY A 432 -4.84 -4.92 1.41
N VAL A 433 -4.49 -4.52 0.19
CA VAL A 433 -5.48 -4.13 -0.83
C VAL A 433 -6.30 -5.34 -1.30
N MET A 434 -5.68 -6.52 -1.46
CA MET A 434 -6.41 -7.75 -1.79
C MET A 434 -7.42 -8.11 -0.71
N LEU A 435 -7.05 -8.02 0.57
CA LEU A 435 -7.97 -8.28 1.68
C LEU A 435 -9.14 -7.29 1.73
N ASP A 436 -8.87 -5.99 1.51
CA ASP A 436 -9.91 -4.97 1.49
C ASP A 436 -10.86 -5.16 0.29
N THR A 437 -10.33 -5.51 -0.88
CA THR A 437 -11.13 -5.82 -2.07
C THR A 437 -11.99 -7.06 -1.85
N MET A 438 -11.43 -8.12 -1.26
CA MET A 438 -12.19 -9.35 -0.94
C MET A 438 -13.32 -9.07 0.05
N ARG A 439 -13.09 -8.26 1.09
CA ARG A 439 -14.15 -7.86 2.03
C ARG A 439 -15.28 -7.09 1.34
N GLN A 440 -14.96 -6.20 0.40
CA GLN A 440 -16.00 -5.48 -0.36
C GLN A 440 -16.81 -6.43 -1.24
N VAL A 441 -16.17 -7.40 -1.89
CA VAL A 441 -16.86 -8.46 -2.64
C VAL A 441 -17.78 -9.25 -1.75
N GLU A 442 -17.31 -9.68 -0.57
CA GLU A 442 -18.12 -10.41 0.42
C GLU A 442 -19.34 -9.59 0.89
N THR A 443 -19.16 -8.30 1.17
CA THR A 443 -20.24 -7.40 1.58
C THR A 443 -21.30 -7.28 0.49
N HIS A 444 -20.93 -7.14 -0.77
CA HIS A 444 -21.85 -7.10 -1.91
C HIS A 444 -22.60 -8.44 -2.10
N LEU A 445 -21.93 -9.57 -1.84
CA LEU A 445 -22.56 -10.90 -1.89
C LEU A 445 -23.62 -11.06 -0.80
N ILE A 446 -23.32 -10.63 0.43
CA ILE A 446 -24.23 -10.74 1.59
C ILE A 446 -25.46 -9.85 1.38
N GLN A 447 -25.29 -8.60 0.94
CA GLN A 447 -26.41 -7.69 0.69
C GLN A 447 -27.44 -8.27 -0.27
N ARG A 448 -27.02 -8.95 -1.32
CA ARG A 448 -27.94 -9.57 -2.28
C ARG A 448 -28.63 -10.83 -1.79
N HIS A 449 -28.02 -11.59 -0.91
CA HIS A 449 -28.74 -12.70 -0.27
C HIS A 449 -29.94 -12.18 0.55
N TYR A 450 -29.79 -11.00 1.18
CA TYR A 450 -30.87 -10.33 1.91
C TYR A 450 -31.99 -9.83 0.98
N ASP A 451 -31.66 -9.21 -0.16
CA ASP A 451 -32.65 -8.75 -1.15
C ASP A 451 -33.43 -9.90 -1.80
N GLY A 452 -32.80 -11.05 -1.98
CA GLY A 452 -33.46 -12.27 -2.46
C GLY A 452 -34.49 -12.83 -1.46
N PHE A 453 -34.27 -12.66 -0.17
CA PHE A 453 -35.21 -13.05 0.90
C PHE A 453 -36.40 -12.09 0.94
N LEU A 454 -36.21 -10.81 0.77
CA LEU A 454 -37.28 -9.79 0.78
C LEU A 454 -38.17 -9.85 -0.45
N ARG A 455 -37.64 -10.22 -1.62
CA ARG A 455 -38.43 -10.37 -2.87
C ARG A 455 -39.27 -11.63 -2.92
N LYS A 456 -38.97 -12.69 -2.17
CA LYS A 456 -39.83 -13.88 -2.00
C LYS A 456 -40.75 -13.72 -0.77
N GLY A 457 -41.50 -12.62 -0.71
CA GLY A 457 -42.49 -12.32 0.32
C GLY A 457 -43.59 -13.36 0.43
N ARG A 458 -43.28 -14.48 1.10
CA ARG A 458 -44.20 -15.37 1.77
C ARG A 458 -43.55 -15.83 3.07
N ILE A 459 -43.64 -14.97 4.08
CA ILE A 459 -43.30 -15.35 5.44
C ILE A 459 -44.47 -16.24 5.92
N ARG A 460 -44.35 -17.52 5.68
CA ARG A 460 -45.03 -18.53 6.51
C ARG A 460 -44.16 -18.69 7.75
N GLY A 461 -44.68 -18.22 8.89
CA GLY A 461 -44.03 -18.40 10.18
C GLY A 461 -43.74 -19.85 10.47
N ARG A 462 -42.48 -20.23 10.46
CA ARG A 462 -41.94 -21.43 11.09
C ARG A 462 -40.65 -21.03 11.81
N ALA A 463 -40.61 -21.45 13.06
CA ALA A 463 -39.51 -21.23 13.98
C ALA A 463 -38.15 -21.45 13.30
N PHE A 464 -37.32 -20.44 13.32
CA PHE A 464 -35.96 -20.50 12.85
C PHE A 464 -35.15 -21.38 13.82
N ASP A 465 -34.73 -22.51 13.35
CA ASP A 465 -33.88 -23.45 14.08
C ASP A 465 -32.50 -22.81 14.29
N ARG A 466 -32.19 -22.54 15.55
CA ARG A 466 -30.96 -21.87 16.02
C ARG A 466 -29.67 -22.68 15.78
N ALA A 467 -29.78 -23.86 15.17
CA ALA A 467 -28.68 -24.83 15.09
C ALA A 467 -27.69 -24.59 13.93
N THR A 468 -28.01 -23.71 12.95
CA THR A 468 -27.19 -23.62 11.72
C THR A 468 -26.09 -22.54 11.77
N TYR A 469 -26.10 -21.64 12.78
CA TYR A 469 -25.13 -20.54 12.85
C TYR A 469 -23.83 -20.88 13.61
N VAL A 470 -23.75 -22.03 14.29
CA VAL A 470 -22.58 -22.42 15.10
C VAL A 470 -21.61 -23.34 14.34
N ARG A 471 -21.96 -23.81 13.14
CA ARG A 471 -21.15 -24.83 12.43
C ARG A 471 -20.13 -24.28 11.43
N GLY A 472 -19.99 -22.94 11.30
CA GLY A 472 -19.05 -22.31 10.35
C GLY A 472 -17.62 -22.14 10.88
N GLU A 473 -17.41 -22.13 12.19
CA GLU A 473 -16.07 -21.83 12.77
C GLU A 473 -15.24 -23.08 13.13
N ALA A 474 -15.81 -24.25 13.22
CA ALA A 474 -15.10 -25.47 13.63
C ALA A 474 -14.31 -26.19 12.51
N ALA A 475 -14.58 -25.85 11.24
CA ALA A 475 -13.90 -26.50 10.10
C ALA A 475 -12.54 -25.87 9.73
N ALA A 476 -12.23 -24.68 10.26
CA ALA A 476 -10.99 -23.97 9.95
C ALA A 476 -9.79 -24.38 10.83
N SER A 477 -10.02 -25.01 11.97
CA SER A 477 -8.93 -25.35 12.92
C SER A 477 -8.04 -26.50 12.45
N GLY A 478 -8.57 -27.46 11.72
CA GLY A 478 -7.80 -28.63 11.23
C GLY A 478 -6.82 -28.30 10.11
N THR A 479 -7.22 -27.46 9.17
CA THR A 479 -6.36 -27.00 8.05
C THR A 479 -5.27 -26.04 8.49
N LEU A 480 -5.57 -25.20 9.49
CA LEU A 480 -4.58 -24.31 10.09
C LEU A 480 -3.50 -25.10 10.85
N MET A 481 -3.86 -26.17 11.54
CA MET A 481 -2.93 -27.01 12.28
C MET A 481 -1.90 -27.70 11.36
N TRP A 482 -2.31 -28.18 10.19
CA TRP A 482 -1.40 -28.75 9.18
C TRP A 482 -0.47 -27.70 8.57
N LEU A 483 -0.93 -26.46 8.43
CA LEU A 483 -0.13 -25.34 7.96
C LEU A 483 0.93 -24.95 9.01
N TYR A 484 0.59 -24.93 10.29
CA TYR A 484 1.56 -24.72 11.38
C TYR A 484 2.58 -25.85 11.50
N VAL A 485 2.16 -27.11 11.31
CA VAL A 485 3.07 -28.26 11.28
C VAL A 485 4.02 -28.18 10.10
N GLY A 486 3.53 -27.83 8.91
CA GLY A 486 4.36 -27.62 7.73
C GLY A 486 5.39 -26.50 7.92
N ILE A 487 4.98 -25.39 8.53
CA ILE A 487 5.88 -24.26 8.85
C ILE A 487 6.92 -24.71 9.89
N ALA A 488 6.55 -25.43 10.93
CA ALA A 488 7.45 -25.92 11.95
C ALA A 488 8.52 -26.88 11.37
N VAL A 489 8.11 -27.79 10.49
CA VAL A 489 9.03 -28.73 9.81
C VAL A 489 10.03 -27.96 8.92
N LEU A 490 9.57 -26.94 8.17
CA LEU A 490 10.46 -26.10 7.35
C LEU A 490 11.44 -25.28 8.20
N VAL A 491 11.00 -24.76 9.34
CA VAL A 491 11.90 -24.04 10.28
C VAL A 491 12.97 -24.97 10.83
N ILE A 492 12.57 -26.18 11.29
CA ILE A 492 13.50 -27.18 11.82
C ILE A 492 14.51 -27.63 10.75
N ALA A 493 14.03 -27.87 9.52
CA ALA A 493 14.89 -28.22 8.39
C ALA A 493 15.86 -27.09 8.03
N GLY A 494 15.41 -25.82 8.04
CA GLY A 494 16.25 -24.65 7.80
C GLY A 494 17.32 -24.44 8.88
N VAL A 495 16.96 -24.60 10.14
CA VAL A 495 17.89 -24.50 11.28
C VAL A 495 18.88 -25.67 11.29
N ALA A 496 18.41 -26.90 11.05
CA ALA A 496 19.28 -28.07 10.97
C ALA A 496 20.31 -27.93 9.84
N PHE A 497 19.90 -27.45 8.69
CA PHE A 497 20.79 -27.21 7.56
C PHE A 497 21.79 -26.07 7.83
N PHE A 498 21.38 -25.03 8.55
CA PHE A 498 22.27 -23.94 8.95
C PHE A 498 23.36 -24.41 9.93
N LEU A 499 23.02 -25.34 10.80
CA LEU A 499 23.96 -25.91 11.79
C LEU A 499 24.90 -26.97 11.18
N TYR A 500 24.44 -27.75 10.20
CA TYR A 500 25.23 -28.82 9.57
C TYR A 500 25.93 -28.43 8.27
N GLY A 501 25.62 -27.26 7.70
CA GLY A 501 26.16 -26.75 6.43
C GLY A 501 27.37 -25.81 6.57
N ARG A 502 28.05 -25.82 7.73
CA ARG A 502 29.35 -25.13 7.94
C ARG A 502 30.50 -26.04 7.70
#